data_a4df01a4f1e7c1f837d25d48aafa2dc6
#
_entry.id   a4df01a4f1e7c1f837d25d48aafa2dc6
#
_cell.length_a   1.000
_cell.length_b   1.000
_cell.length_c   1.000
_cell.angle_alpha   90.00
_cell.angle_beta   90.00
_cell.angle_gamma   90.00
#
_symmetry.space_group_name_H-M   'P 1'
#
loop_
_entity.id
_entity.type
_entity.pdbx_description
1 polymer ?
#
loop_
_entity_poly.entity_id
_entity_poly.type
_entity_poly.pdbx_seq_one_letter_code
_entity_poly.pdbx_strand_id
1 'polypeptide(L)'
;YPLLPNKMSVERDSNGVLYYVYSRYTDENPNMKKMGDIILRQEDVLHIPGLGFDGLIGYSPIAMARNAVGMTMACEEYGASFFANGANPGGVLEHPGVLKDPAKVRDSWNAVYRGTTNAHKIAVLEEGMKYQQIGIPPEEAQFLETRKFQINEIARLFRIPPHMVGDLEKSSFSNIEQQSLEFVKYTLD
;
A
#
# COMPACT_ATOMS: atom_id res chain seq x y z
N TYR A 1 -28.61 6.36 -10.48
CA TYR A 1 -27.87 6.35 -9.22
C TYR A 1 -26.64 5.47 -9.36
N PRO A 2 -25.47 5.85 -8.84
CA PRO A 2 -24.31 4.96 -8.77
C PRO A 2 -24.61 3.81 -7.80
N LEU A 3 -24.44 2.59 -8.27
CA LEU A 3 -24.57 1.37 -7.46
C LEU A 3 -23.16 0.87 -7.10
N LEU A 4 -22.97 0.47 -5.85
CA LEU A 4 -21.65 0.02 -5.36
C LEU A 4 -21.34 -1.38 -5.91
N PRO A 5 -20.21 -1.57 -6.62
CA PRO A 5 -19.86 -2.86 -7.21
C PRO A 5 -19.76 -4.01 -6.19
N ASN A 6 -19.29 -3.73 -4.98
CA ASN A 6 -19.18 -4.72 -3.91
C ASN A 6 -20.53 -5.21 -3.34
N LYS A 7 -21.63 -4.56 -3.74
CA LYS A 7 -23.01 -4.96 -3.37
C LYS A 7 -23.80 -5.49 -4.55
N MET A 8 -23.17 -5.62 -5.72
CA MET A 8 -23.80 -6.11 -6.93
C MET A 8 -23.33 -7.51 -7.26
N SER A 9 -24.23 -8.41 -7.59
CA SER A 9 -23.93 -9.62 -8.33
C SER A 9 -24.59 -9.57 -9.71
N VAL A 10 -23.91 -10.14 -10.70
CA VAL A 10 -24.40 -10.28 -12.08
C VAL A 10 -24.74 -11.75 -12.27
N GLU A 11 -25.97 -12.03 -12.60
CA GLU A 11 -26.48 -13.38 -12.72
C GLU A 11 -27.17 -13.58 -14.05
N ARG A 12 -27.41 -14.84 -14.42
CA ARG A 12 -28.22 -15.22 -15.62
C ARG A 12 -29.38 -16.08 -15.19
N ASP A 13 -30.51 -15.84 -15.80
CA ASP A 13 -31.67 -16.71 -15.66
C ASP A 13 -31.49 -18.01 -16.46
N SER A 14 -32.50 -18.91 -16.38
CA SER A 14 -32.51 -20.18 -17.11
C SER A 14 -32.52 -20.00 -18.64
N ASN A 15 -32.88 -18.83 -19.14
CA ASN A 15 -32.91 -18.48 -20.55
C ASN A 15 -31.64 -17.77 -21.01
N GLY A 16 -30.68 -17.54 -20.10
CA GLY A 16 -29.43 -16.84 -20.36
C GLY A 16 -29.53 -15.32 -20.30
N VAL A 17 -30.65 -14.76 -19.90
CA VAL A 17 -30.84 -13.30 -19.76
C VAL A 17 -30.15 -12.80 -18.51
N LEU A 18 -29.40 -11.73 -18.66
CA LEU A 18 -28.69 -11.11 -17.55
C LEU A 18 -29.61 -10.32 -16.64
N TYR A 19 -29.41 -10.45 -15.36
CA TYR A 19 -30.03 -9.60 -14.35
C TYR A 19 -29.01 -9.28 -13.24
N TYR A 20 -29.27 -8.24 -12.46
CA TYR A 20 -28.41 -7.75 -11.42
C TYR A 20 -29.10 -7.86 -10.08
N VAL A 21 -28.41 -8.37 -9.08
CA VAL A 21 -28.91 -8.44 -7.71
C VAL A 21 -28.14 -7.44 -6.87
N TYR A 22 -28.82 -6.42 -6.38
CA TYR A 22 -28.25 -5.41 -5.51
C TYR A 22 -28.59 -5.72 -4.06
N SER A 23 -27.57 -6.04 -3.26
CA SER A 23 -27.74 -6.31 -1.84
C SER A 23 -27.78 -5.01 -1.04
N ARG A 24 -28.87 -4.81 -0.30
CA ARG A 24 -29.02 -3.68 0.61
C ARG A 24 -28.39 -3.92 1.98
N TYR A 25 -27.83 -5.10 2.18
CA TYR A 25 -27.18 -5.44 3.44
C TYR A 25 -25.92 -4.59 3.65
N THR A 26 -25.82 -3.93 4.79
CA THR A 26 -24.60 -3.26 5.24
C THR A 26 -24.10 -4.00 6.48
N ASP A 27 -22.91 -4.57 6.40
CA ASP A 27 -22.25 -5.25 7.53
C ASP A 27 -21.94 -4.31 8.71
N GLU A 28 -22.10 -3.00 8.50
CA GLU A 28 -21.71 -1.97 9.46
C GLU A 28 -22.68 -1.79 10.64
N ASN A 29 -23.91 -2.34 10.53
CA ASN A 29 -24.87 -2.24 11.63
C ASN A 29 -25.68 -3.52 11.80
N PRO A 30 -25.33 -4.39 12.78
CA PRO A 30 -26.03 -5.65 13.02
C PRO A 30 -27.50 -5.49 13.44
N ASN A 31 -27.94 -4.29 13.79
CA ASN A 31 -29.31 -3.99 14.17
C ASN A 31 -30.20 -3.50 13.01
N MET A 32 -29.61 -3.27 11.81
CA MET A 32 -30.43 -2.98 10.64
C MET A 32 -31.11 -4.24 10.14
N LYS A 33 -32.44 -4.25 10.09
CA LYS A 33 -33.22 -5.29 9.43
C LYS A 33 -32.69 -5.49 8.01
N LYS A 34 -32.44 -6.75 7.62
CA LYS A 34 -32.18 -7.14 6.24
C LYS A 34 -33.27 -6.54 5.35
N MET A 35 -32.97 -5.45 4.68
CA MET A 35 -33.79 -5.01 3.55
C MET A 35 -33.47 -5.97 2.41
N GLY A 36 -34.50 -6.64 1.88
CA GLY A 36 -34.32 -7.65 0.82
C GLY A 36 -33.55 -7.14 -0.38
N ASP A 37 -32.92 -8.04 -1.10
CA ASP A 37 -32.18 -7.73 -2.32
C ASP A 37 -33.12 -7.14 -3.38
N ILE A 38 -32.61 -6.24 -4.20
CA ILE A 38 -33.31 -5.69 -5.34
C ILE A 38 -32.81 -6.41 -6.60
N ILE A 39 -33.74 -6.94 -7.37
CA ILE A 39 -33.44 -7.49 -8.69
C ILE A 39 -33.67 -6.40 -9.73
N LEU A 40 -32.64 -6.10 -10.51
CA LEU A 40 -32.64 -5.10 -11.57
C LEU A 40 -32.50 -5.81 -12.93
N ARG A 41 -33.19 -5.32 -13.94
CA ARG A 41 -33.08 -5.85 -15.29
C ARG A 41 -31.86 -5.26 -15.99
N GLN A 42 -31.42 -5.91 -17.06
CA GLN A 42 -30.28 -5.43 -17.86
C GLN A 42 -30.57 -4.04 -18.45
N GLU A 43 -31.81 -3.73 -18.82
CA GLU A 43 -32.24 -2.45 -19.35
C GLU A 43 -32.20 -1.28 -18.32
N ASP A 44 -32.25 -1.62 -17.04
CA ASP A 44 -32.28 -0.65 -15.94
C ASP A 44 -30.90 -0.31 -15.41
N VAL A 45 -29.85 -0.99 -15.90
CA VAL A 45 -28.47 -0.87 -15.36
C VAL A 45 -27.47 -0.55 -16.45
N LEU A 46 -26.80 0.58 -16.36
CA LEU A 46 -25.60 0.85 -17.13
C LEU A 46 -24.42 0.13 -16.45
N HIS A 47 -24.06 -1.01 -16.99
CA HIS A 47 -22.93 -1.80 -16.51
C HIS A 47 -21.69 -1.51 -17.35
N ILE A 48 -20.63 -1.03 -16.70
CA ILE A 48 -19.33 -0.77 -17.30
C ILE A 48 -18.32 -1.74 -16.66
N PRO A 49 -18.14 -2.94 -17.24
CA PRO A 49 -17.21 -3.91 -16.69
C PRO A 49 -15.77 -3.48 -16.92
N GLY A 50 -14.91 -3.67 -15.92
CA GLY A 50 -13.47 -3.62 -16.12
C GLY A 50 -12.95 -4.87 -16.84
N LEU A 51 -11.64 -4.99 -16.95
CA LEU A 51 -11.01 -6.19 -17.51
C LEU A 51 -11.39 -7.41 -16.67
N GLY A 52 -11.94 -8.43 -17.30
CA GLY A 52 -12.41 -9.66 -16.67
C GLY A 52 -12.22 -10.88 -17.56
N PHE A 53 -12.49 -12.07 -17.03
CA PHE A 53 -12.33 -13.32 -17.74
C PHE A 53 -13.52 -13.62 -18.67
N ASP A 54 -14.73 -13.36 -18.20
CA ASP A 54 -15.99 -13.75 -18.85
C ASP A 54 -16.68 -12.61 -19.60
N GLY A 55 -16.12 -11.41 -19.57
CA GLY A 55 -16.72 -10.20 -20.15
C GLY A 55 -17.95 -9.68 -19.39
N LEU A 56 -18.29 -10.28 -18.25
CA LEU A 56 -19.43 -9.88 -17.42
C LEU A 56 -18.96 -9.14 -16.17
N ILE A 57 -17.97 -9.69 -15.48
CA ILE A 57 -17.46 -9.14 -14.21
C ILE A 57 -15.99 -8.79 -14.38
N GLY A 58 -15.65 -7.54 -14.09
CA GLY A 58 -14.28 -7.09 -14.07
C GLY A 58 -13.54 -7.55 -12.81
N TYR A 59 -12.25 -7.85 -12.94
CA TYR A 59 -11.38 -8.06 -11.80
C TYR A 59 -11.16 -6.76 -11.03
N SER A 60 -11.09 -6.84 -9.71
CA SER A 60 -10.65 -5.71 -8.90
C SER A 60 -9.16 -5.41 -9.18
N PRO A 61 -8.80 -4.21 -9.67
CA PRO A 61 -7.39 -3.85 -9.85
C PRO A 61 -6.59 -3.95 -8.56
N ILE A 62 -7.20 -3.61 -7.41
CA ILE A 62 -6.57 -3.72 -6.09
C ILE A 62 -6.27 -5.18 -5.75
N ALA A 63 -7.22 -6.09 -6.02
CA ALA A 63 -7.02 -7.52 -5.75
C ALA A 63 -5.92 -8.12 -6.64
N MET A 64 -5.87 -7.72 -7.91
CA MET A 64 -4.84 -8.14 -8.86
C MET A 64 -3.46 -7.59 -8.48
N ALA A 65 -3.41 -6.37 -7.94
CA ALA A 65 -2.22 -5.69 -7.51
C ALA A 65 -1.82 -5.95 -6.05
N ARG A 66 -2.47 -6.89 -5.37
CA ARG A 66 -2.32 -7.09 -3.92
C ARG A 66 -0.87 -7.13 -3.45
N ASN A 67 0.00 -7.78 -4.20
CA ASN A 67 1.42 -7.90 -3.84
C ASN A 67 2.16 -6.56 -4.00
N ALA A 68 1.88 -5.80 -5.06
CA ALA A 68 2.47 -4.47 -5.27
C ALA A 68 2.00 -3.48 -4.20
N VAL A 69 0.71 -3.47 -3.89
CA VAL A 69 0.13 -2.65 -2.81
C VAL A 69 0.73 -3.05 -1.46
N GLY A 70 0.81 -4.35 -1.16
CA GLY A 70 1.40 -4.86 0.07
C GLY A 70 2.88 -4.51 0.22
N MET A 71 3.65 -4.58 -0.86
CA MET A 71 5.06 -4.14 -0.87
C MET A 71 5.17 -2.65 -0.57
N THR A 72 4.32 -1.82 -1.18
CA THR A 72 4.30 -0.37 -0.94
C THR A 72 4.00 -0.05 0.52
N MET A 73 2.99 -0.69 1.10
CA MET A 73 2.64 -0.53 2.51
C MET A 73 3.78 -0.97 3.44
N ALA A 74 4.41 -2.11 3.16
CA ALA A 74 5.53 -2.61 3.95
C ALA A 74 6.76 -1.67 3.88
N CYS A 75 7.06 -1.11 2.72
CA CYS A 75 8.12 -0.12 2.57
C CYS A 75 7.81 1.17 3.33
N GLU A 76 6.56 1.61 3.32
CA GLU A 76 6.14 2.80 4.06
C GLU A 76 6.25 2.59 5.57
N GLU A 77 5.76 1.47 6.09
CA GLU A 77 5.87 1.08 7.50
C GLU A 77 7.33 0.94 7.93
N TYR A 78 8.16 0.28 7.09
CA TYR A 78 9.59 0.16 7.34
C TYR A 78 10.26 1.52 7.42
N GLY A 79 10.02 2.40 6.44
CA GLY A 79 10.59 3.75 6.42
C GLY A 79 10.14 4.58 7.62
N ALA A 80 8.86 4.56 7.95
CA ALA A 80 8.31 5.26 9.10
C ALA A 80 8.97 4.76 10.41
N SER A 81 9.10 3.46 10.58
CA SER A 81 9.75 2.84 11.74
C SER A 81 11.25 3.18 11.81
N PHE A 82 11.95 3.11 10.68
CA PHE A 82 13.37 3.43 10.59
C PHE A 82 13.65 4.88 11.00
N PHE A 83 12.91 5.83 10.44
CA PHE A 83 13.07 7.25 10.77
C PHE A 83 12.59 7.57 12.19
N ALA A 84 11.52 6.95 12.67
CA ALA A 84 11.06 7.12 14.05
C ALA A 84 12.08 6.65 15.08
N ASN A 85 12.91 5.68 14.73
CA ASN A 85 14.03 5.22 15.57
C ASN A 85 15.35 6.03 15.35
N GLY A 86 15.27 7.18 14.71
CA GLY A 86 16.43 8.05 14.47
C GLY A 86 17.36 7.57 13.37
N ALA A 87 16.82 6.84 12.39
CA ALA A 87 17.55 6.23 11.28
C ALA A 87 18.71 5.32 11.76
N ASN A 88 18.61 4.77 12.96
CA ASN A 88 19.64 3.93 13.54
C ASN A 88 19.24 2.45 13.39
N PRO A 89 19.97 1.65 12.61
CA PRO A 89 19.72 0.23 12.50
C PRO A 89 19.93 -0.46 13.85
N GLY A 90 19.20 -1.54 14.07
CA GLY A 90 19.33 -2.35 15.28
C GLY A 90 20.74 -2.88 15.46
N GLY A 91 21.14 -3.05 16.70
CA GLY A 91 22.45 -3.58 17.04
C GLY A 91 22.43 -4.46 18.28
N VAL A 92 23.56 -5.07 18.56
CA VAL A 92 23.82 -5.86 19.75
C VAL A 92 24.81 -5.12 20.65
N LEU A 93 24.49 -5.07 21.93
CA LEU A 93 25.45 -4.69 22.96
C LEU A 93 26.16 -5.96 23.45
N GLU A 94 27.45 -6.06 23.18
CA GLU A 94 28.29 -7.15 23.66
C GLU A 94 28.95 -6.76 24.97
N HIS A 95 28.94 -7.67 25.92
CA HIS A 95 29.62 -7.51 27.21
C HIS A 95 30.57 -8.70 27.43
N PRO A 96 31.83 -8.47 27.84
CA PRO A 96 32.84 -9.52 27.98
C PRO A 96 32.58 -10.50 29.12
N GLY A 97 31.68 -10.18 30.06
CA GLY A 97 31.27 -11.02 31.17
C GLY A 97 29.78 -11.31 31.18
N VAL A 98 29.30 -11.87 32.28
CA VAL A 98 27.87 -12.17 32.48
C VAL A 98 27.16 -10.96 33.09
N LEU A 99 26.17 -10.42 32.40
CA LEU A 99 25.32 -9.35 32.92
C LEU A 99 24.32 -9.94 33.93
N LYS A 100 24.20 -9.32 35.09
CA LYS A 100 23.22 -9.70 36.12
C LYS A 100 21.78 -9.45 35.67
N ASP A 101 21.57 -8.37 34.90
CA ASP A 101 20.25 -7.96 34.40
C ASP A 101 20.38 -7.37 32.99
N PRO A 102 20.35 -8.21 31.94
CA PRO A 102 20.43 -7.75 30.56
C PRO A 102 19.24 -6.88 30.15
N ALA A 103 18.06 -7.10 30.76
CA ALA A 103 16.86 -6.33 30.44
C ALA A 103 17.02 -4.87 30.86
N LYS A 104 17.53 -4.62 32.06
CA LYS A 104 17.79 -3.29 32.58
C LYS A 104 18.80 -2.50 31.73
N VAL A 105 19.85 -3.17 31.27
CA VAL A 105 20.84 -2.56 30.37
C VAL A 105 20.20 -2.16 29.04
N ARG A 106 19.43 -3.07 28.45
CA ARG A 106 18.68 -2.81 27.21
C ARG A 106 17.71 -1.63 27.36
N ASP A 107 16.95 -1.60 28.45
CA ASP A 107 15.94 -0.56 28.67
C ASP A 107 16.58 0.80 28.95
N SER A 108 17.68 0.84 29.69
CA SER A 108 18.50 2.04 29.88
C SER A 108 19.06 2.54 28.55
N TRP A 109 19.60 1.64 27.72
CA TRP A 109 20.09 1.99 26.38
C TRP A 109 18.98 2.61 25.52
N ASN A 110 17.82 1.94 25.45
CA ASN A 110 16.68 2.42 24.67
C ASN A 110 16.17 3.79 25.14
N ALA A 111 16.14 4.04 26.43
CA ALA A 111 15.70 5.32 26.99
C ALA A 111 16.61 6.48 26.59
N VAL A 112 17.92 6.25 26.43
CA VAL A 112 18.90 7.30 26.15
C VAL A 112 19.17 7.47 24.66
N TYR A 113 19.13 6.39 23.86
CA TYR A 113 19.63 6.38 22.48
C TYR A 113 18.55 6.09 21.43
N ARG A 114 17.34 5.73 21.83
CA ARG A 114 16.25 5.47 20.89
C ARG A 114 15.39 6.72 20.65
N GLY A 115 14.85 6.81 19.43
CA GLY A 115 13.96 7.91 19.02
C GLY A 115 14.66 9.05 18.28
N THR A 116 13.87 9.82 17.55
CA THR A 116 14.36 10.91 16.69
C THR A 116 15.08 12.04 17.44
N THR A 117 14.67 12.32 18.67
CA THR A 117 15.27 13.34 19.53
C THR A 117 16.65 12.93 20.07
N ASN A 118 16.96 11.66 20.05
CA ASN A 118 18.22 11.09 20.56
C ASN A 118 19.16 10.62 19.44
N ALA A 119 18.77 10.75 18.19
CA ALA A 119 19.61 10.52 17.04
C ALA A 119 20.86 11.42 17.16
N HIS A 120 22.02 10.89 16.96
CA HIS A 120 23.32 11.59 17.05
C HIS A 120 23.89 11.83 18.46
N LYS A 121 23.28 11.30 19.53
CA LYS A 121 23.93 11.31 20.85
C LYS A 121 25.12 10.35 20.87
N ILE A 122 26.22 10.82 21.50
CA ILE A 122 27.38 9.98 21.69
C ILE A 122 27.10 8.97 22.80
N ALA A 123 27.29 7.68 22.49
CA ALA A 123 27.21 6.63 23.48
C ALA A 123 28.54 6.41 24.18
N VAL A 124 28.54 6.39 25.51
CA VAL A 124 29.67 5.98 26.31
C VAL A 124 29.43 4.56 26.80
N LEU A 125 30.29 3.65 26.41
CA LEU A 125 30.20 2.23 26.78
C LEU A 125 31.22 1.95 27.88
N GLU A 126 30.76 1.42 29.01
CA GLU A 126 31.57 1.09 30.17
C GLU A 126 31.90 -0.41 30.19
N GLU A 127 32.82 -0.80 31.04
CA GLU A 127 33.17 -2.20 31.36
C GLU A 127 33.53 -3.08 30.13
N GLY A 128 34.10 -2.47 29.10
CA GLY A 128 34.47 -3.18 27.86
C GLY A 128 33.31 -3.60 26.97
N MET A 129 32.15 -3.04 27.18
CA MET A 129 30.99 -3.24 26.27
C MET A 129 31.34 -2.73 24.87
N LYS A 130 30.80 -3.41 23.87
CA LYS A 130 30.91 -3.02 22.47
C LYS A 130 29.51 -2.97 21.85
N TYR A 131 29.27 -2.00 20.98
CA TYR A 131 28.10 -1.97 20.15
C TYR A 131 28.46 -2.48 18.76
N GLN A 132 27.77 -3.52 18.32
CA GLN A 132 27.88 -4.04 16.97
C GLN A 132 26.54 -3.87 16.26
N GLN A 133 26.58 -3.16 15.16
CA GLN A 133 25.41 -2.98 14.31
C GLN A 133 25.04 -4.30 13.62
N ILE A 134 23.78 -4.73 13.75
CA ILE A 134 23.24 -5.89 13.05
C ILE A 134 22.25 -5.38 12.02
N GLY A 135 22.46 -5.78 10.78
CA GLY A 135 21.62 -5.43 9.66
C GLY A 135 22.40 -4.63 8.62
N ILE A 136 21.95 -4.72 7.41
CA ILE A 136 22.41 -3.91 6.30
C ILE A 136 21.48 -2.70 6.27
N PRO A 137 21.92 -1.48 6.60
CA PRO A 137 21.11 -0.31 6.37
C PRO A 137 20.84 -0.26 4.86
N PRO A 138 19.57 -0.13 4.43
CA PRO A 138 19.33 0.14 3.04
C PRO A 138 20.07 1.43 2.72
N GLU A 139 20.89 1.39 1.67
CA GLU A 139 21.48 2.64 1.18
C GLU A 139 20.29 3.58 0.91
N GLU A 140 20.36 4.79 1.43
CA GLU A 140 19.25 5.77 1.34
C GLU A 140 18.80 5.96 -0.11
N ALA A 141 19.75 5.91 -1.04
CA ALA A 141 19.46 5.96 -2.48
C ALA A 141 18.60 4.79 -2.94
N GLN A 142 18.89 3.55 -2.53
CA GLN A 142 18.12 2.37 -2.92
C GLN A 142 16.70 2.39 -2.34
N PHE A 143 16.54 2.88 -1.12
CA PHE A 143 15.21 3.02 -0.52
C PHE A 143 14.36 4.05 -1.27
N LEU A 144 14.93 5.20 -1.63
CA LEU A 144 14.25 6.22 -2.43
C LEU A 144 13.89 5.71 -3.82
N GLU A 145 14.80 5.00 -4.49
CA GLU A 145 14.54 4.40 -5.79
C GLU A 145 13.43 3.35 -5.74
N THR A 146 13.39 2.53 -4.69
CA THR A 146 12.32 1.56 -4.46
C THR A 146 10.98 2.25 -4.32
N ARG A 147 10.89 3.33 -3.55
CA ARG A 147 9.65 4.10 -3.41
C ARG A 147 9.19 4.74 -4.73
N LYS A 148 10.10 5.29 -5.50
CA LYS A 148 9.81 5.84 -6.83
C LYS A 148 9.30 4.76 -7.80
N PHE A 149 9.94 3.60 -7.78
CA PHE A 149 9.49 2.45 -8.58
C PHE A 149 8.07 2.04 -8.23
N GLN A 150 7.71 2.03 -6.95
CA GLN A 150 6.38 1.67 -6.49
C GLN A 150 5.29 2.64 -6.97
N ILE A 151 5.57 3.95 -7.01
CA ILE A 151 4.64 4.92 -7.59
C ILE A 151 4.33 4.58 -9.04
N ASN A 152 5.36 4.30 -9.82
CA ASN A 152 5.22 3.92 -11.24
C ASN A 152 4.49 2.58 -11.42
N GLU A 153 4.71 1.62 -10.54
CA GLU A 153 4.06 0.33 -10.56
C GLU A 153 2.56 0.45 -10.28
N ILE A 154 2.18 1.21 -9.26
CA ILE A 154 0.77 1.47 -8.95
C ILE A 154 0.10 2.27 -10.06
N ALA A 155 0.73 3.32 -10.57
CA ALA A 155 0.21 4.11 -11.69
C ALA A 155 -0.07 3.24 -12.93
N ARG A 156 0.83 2.30 -13.24
CA ARG A 156 0.71 1.35 -14.36
C ARG A 156 -0.51 0.43 -14.22
N LEU A 157 -0.83 -0.01 -13.01
CA LEU A 157 -2.00 -0.86 -12.76
C LEU A 157 -3.32 -0.19 -13.15
N PHE A 158 -3.39 1.12 -12.94
CA PHE A 158 -4.56 1.93 -13.32
C PHE A 158 -4.42 2.56 -14.71
N ARG A 159 -3.35 2.25 -15.44
CA ARG A 159 -3.01 2.87 -16.73
C ARG A 159 -2.96 4.40 -16.67
N ILE A 160 -2.54 4.95 -15.54
CA ILE A 160 -2.40 6.39 -15.34
C ILE A 160 -0.94 6.77 -15.60
N PRO A 161 -0.66 7.75 -16.47
CA PRO A 161 0.69 8.26 -16.67
C PRO A 161 1.28 8.82 -15.36
N PRO A 162 2.55 8.60 -15.06
CA PRO A 162 3.16 9.01 -13.79
C PRO A 162 3.03 10.51 -13.50
N HIS A 163 3.06 11.37 -14.50
CA HIS A 163 2.90 12.81 -14.31
C HIS A 163 1.53 13.19 -13.71
N MET A 164 0.47 12.42 -13.97
CA MET A 164 -0.87 12.67 -13.42
C MET A 164 -0.98 12.32 -11.92
N VAL A 165 -0.05 11.53 -11.42
CA VAL A 165 0.10 11.25 -9.97
C VAL A 165 1.23 12.05 -9.33
N GLY A 166 1.74 13.08 -10.04
CA GLY A 166 2.75 14.01 -9.54
C GLY A 166 4.20 13.55 -9.68
N ASP A 167 4.45 12.42 -10.34
CA ASP A 167 5.82 12.00 -10.68
C ASP A 167 6.26 12.63 -12.01
N LEU A 168 7.07 13.68 -11.91
CA LEU A 168 7.58 14.44 -13.05
C LEU A 168 9.03 14.09 -13.41
N GLU A 169 9.64 13.14 -12.78
CA GLU A 169 11.08 12.84 -12.91
C GLU A 169 11.50 12.54 -14.36
N LYS A 170 10.64 11.84 -15.12
CA LYS A 170 10.87 11.47 -16.53
C LYS A 170 10.03 12.29 -17.51
N SER A 171 9.40 13.35 -17.03
CA SER A 171 8.48 14.14 -17.82
C SER A 171 9.14 15.44 -18.29
N SER A 172 9.10 15.71 -19.60
CA SER A 172 9.40 17.02 -20.18
C SER A 172 8.09 17.70 -20.58
N PHE A 173 8.08 19.01 -20.69
CA PHE A 173 6.88 19.76 -21.09
C PHE A 173 6.28 19.25 -22.41
N SER A 174 7.11 18.88 -23.37
CA SER A 174 6.66 18.34 -24.66
C SER A 174 6.05 16.93 -24.55
N ASN A 175 6.45 16.14 -23.56
CA ASN A 175 5.95 14.77 -23.39
C ASN A 175 4.67 14.71 -22.56
N ILE A 176 4.45 15.68 -21.65
CA ILE A 176 3.27 15.68 -20.77
C ILE A 176 1.98 15.82 -21.58
N GLU A 177 1.95 16.69 -22.57
CA GLU A 177 0.79 16.86 -23.43
C GLU A 177 0.50 15.59 -24.22
N GLN A 178 1.52 14.99 -24.83
CA GLN A 178 1.38 13.75 -25.57
C GLN A 178 0.91 12.60 -24.68
N GLN A 179 1.49 12.44 -23.49
CA GLN A 179 1.08 11.41 -22.53
C GLN A 179 -0.36 11.62 -22.03
N SER A 180 -0.79 12.88 -21.89
CA SER A 180 -2.16 13.18 -21.51
C SER A 180 -3.15 12.82 -22.62
N LEU A 181 -2.80 13.05 -23.87
CA LEU A 181 -3.60 12.62 -25.03
C LEU A 181 -3.65 11.08 -25.13
N GLU A 182 -2.53 10.41 -24.87
CA GLU A 182 -2.48 8.95 -24.84
C GLU A 182 -3.35 8.37 -23.74
N PHE A 183 -3.40 8.99 -22.58
CA PHE A 183 -4.28 8.58 -21.48
C PHE A 183 -5.76 8.66 -21.91
N VAL A 184 -6.18 9.75 -22.53
CA VAL A 184 -7.54 9.88 -23.06
C VAL A 184 -7.83 8.80 -24.09
N LYS A 185 -6.92 8.61 -25.05
CA LYS A 185 -7.10 7.72 -26.20
C LYS A 185 -7.06 6.23 -25.83
N TYR A 186 -6.26 5.81 -24.84
CA TYR A 186 -6.02 4.39 -24.56
C TYR A 186 -6.51 3.92 -23.20
N THR A 187 -6.92 4.83 -22.34
CA THR A 187 -7.39 4.48 -20.99
C THR A 187 -8.86 4.84 -20.78
N LEU A 188 -9.31 5.98 -21.31
CA LEU A 188 -10.69 6.45 -21.14
C LEU A 188 -11.62 6.06 -22.30
N ASP A 189 -11.06 5.82 -23.49
CA ASP A 189 -11.80 5.42 -24.70
C ASP A 189 -11.84 3.87 -24.79
#